data_d3acad4fa20c106f2eaed73c5ec61254
#
_entry.id   d3acad4fa20c106f2eaed73c5ec61254
#
_cell.length_a   1.000
_cell.length_b   1.000
_cell.length_c   1.000
_cell.angle_alpha   90.00
_cell.angle_beta   90.00
_cell.angle_gamma   90.00
#
_symmetry.space_group_name_H-M   'P 1'
#
loop_
_entity.id
_entity.type
_entity.pdbx_description
1 polymer ?
#
loop_
_entity_poly.entity_id
_entity_poly.type
_entity_poly.pdbx_seq_one_letter_code
_entity_poly.pdbx_strand_id
1 'polypeptide(L)'
;LDQFRRELDLTGAMDAMDQYGQQAIDLLSSERARLAFDIQREPASLRERYGRTEWGQRLLLARRLVEAGCSFVNVELPGWDDHGDSGMIFDNMCRRLMMYDQAVSGLIDDVHARGLERNVMIVVG
;
A
#
# COMPACT_ATOMS: atom_id res chain seq x y z
N LEU A 1 -3.16 -26.41 -35.75
CA LEU A 1 -4.08 -26.33 -34.64
C LEU A 1 -3.42 -25.71 -33.40
N ASP A 2 -2.18 -26.10 -33.04
CA ASP A 2 -1.48 -25.55 -31.85
C ASP A 2 -1.01 -24.09 -32.06
N GLN A 3 -0.64 -23.70 -33.27
CA GLN A 3 -0.22 -22.35 -33.60
C GLN A 3 -1.41 -21.37 -33.54
N PHE A 4 -2.56 -21.80 -34.07
CA PHE A 4 -3.81 -21.04 -34.03
C PHE A 4 -4.35 -20.86 -32.59
N ARG A 5 -4.21 -21.90 -31.75
CA ARG A 5 -4.53 -21.79 -30.30
C ARG A 5 -3.62 -20.80 -29.59
N ARG A 6 -2.29 -20.85 -29.88
CA ARG A 6 -1.34 -19.90 -29.29
C ARG A 6 -1.62 -18.45 -29.71
N GLU A 7 -2.01 -18.23 -30.96
CA GLU A 7 -2.38 -16.90 -31.45
C GLU A 7 -3.68 -16.39 -30.78
N LEU A 8 -4.68 -17.26 -30.60
CA LEU A 8 -5.91 -16.92 -29.86
C LEU A 8 -5.63 -16.64 -28.39
N ASP A 9 -4.77 -17.44 -27.74
CA ASP A 9 -4.38 -17.25 -26.36
C ASP A 9 -3.60 -15.94 -26.18
N LEU A 10 -2.73 -15.58 -27.13
CA LEU A 10 -2.00 -14.30 -27.13
C LEU A 10 -2.96 -13.11 -27.33
N THR A 11 -3.94 -13.23 -28.22
CA THR A 11 -4.93 -12.19 -28.46
C THR A 11 -5.82 -12.00 -27.23
N GLY A 12 -6.30 -13.08 -26.61
CA GLY A 12 -7.08 -13.03 -25.38
C GLY A 12 -6.31 -12.46 -24.19
N ALA A 13 -5.00 -12.78 -24.09
CA ALA A 13 -4.13 -12.20 -23.05
C ALA A 13 -3.89 -10.71 -23.30
N MET A 14 -3.72 -10.27 -24.55
CA MET A 14 -3.57 -8.85 -24.88
C MET A 14 -4.85 -8.08 -24.62
N ASP A 15 -6.02 -8.61 -25.00
CA ASP A 15 -7.32 -8.01 -24.72
C ASP A 15 -7.56 -7.88 -23.20
N ALA A 16 -7.18 -8.89 -22.42
CA ALA A 16 -7.27 -8.84 -20.96
C ALA A 16 -6.32 -7.79 -20.39
N MET A 17 -5.09 -7.67 -20.89
CA MET A 17 -4.15 -6.62 -20.49
C MET A 17 -4.67 -5.23 -20.82
N ASP A 18 -5.28 -5.04 -21.98
CA ASP A 18 -5.89 -3.77 -22.38
C ASP A 18 -7.06 -3.39 -21.46
N GLN A 19 -7.91 -4.36 -21.10
CA GLN A 19 -8.99 -4.16 -20.14
C GLN A 19 -8.47 -3.79 -18.75
N TYR A 20 -7.46 -4.49 -18.24
CA TYR A 20 -6.85 -4.16 -16.95
C TYR A 20 -6.13 -2.81 -16.99
N GLY A 21 -5.46 -2.49 -18.10
CA GLY A 21 -4.84 -1.19 -18.33
C GLY A 21 -5.88 -0.07 -18.31
N GLN A 22 -7.01 -0.25 -18.97
CA GLN A 22 -8.11 0.72 -18.97
C GLN A 22 -8.73 0.87 -17.57
N GLN A 23 -8.96 -0.23 -16.85
CA GLN A 23 -9.44 -0.19 -15.47
C GLN A 23 -8.48 0.54 -14.54
N ALA A 24 -7.17 0.35 -14.72
CA ALA A 24 -6.15 1.06 -13.95
C ALA A 24 -6.16 2.57 -14.24
N ILE A 25 -6.29 2.96 -15.51
CA ILE A 25 -6.41 4.37 -15.93
C ILE A 25 -7.68 5.00 -15.37
N ASP A 26 -8.81 4.30 -15.46
CA ASP A 26 -10.10 4.76 -14.94
C ASP A 26 -10.05 4.95 -13.42
N LEU A 27 -9.41 4.01 -12.71
CA LEU A 27 -9.20 4.11 -11.27
C LEU A 27 -8.33 5.31 -10.91
N LEU A 28 -7.17 5.46 -11.57
CA LEU A 28 -6.22 6.55 -11.31
C LEU A 28 -6.79 7.92 -11.71
N SER A 29 -7.64 7.96 -12.73
CA SER A 29 -8.32 9.19 -13.19
C SER A 29 -9.56 9.52 -12.36
N SER A 30 -10.00 8.61 -11.49
CA SER A 30 -11.19 8.81 -10.69
C SER A 30 -10.97 9.89 -9.62
N GLU A 31 -12.03 10.63 -9.33
CA GLU A 31 -12.01 11.59 -8.23
C GLU A 31 -11.73 10.90 -6.87
N ARG A 32 -12.22 9.68 -6.70
CA ARG A 32 -11.97 8.86 -5.49
C ARG A 32 -10.48 8.59 -5.29
N ALA A 33 -9.76 8.19 -6.34
CA ALA A 33 -8.32 7.98 -6.26
C ALA A 33 -7.58 9.27 -5.97
N ARG A 34 -7.92 10.35 -6.68
CA ARG A 34 -7.34 11.67 -6.44
C ARG A 34 -7.52 12.13 -5.00
N LEU A 35 -8.71 11.93 -4.43
CA LEU A 35 -9.01 12.25 -3.04
C LEU A 35 -8.27 11.31 -2.07
N ALA A 36 -8.00 10.07 -2.46
CA ALA A 36 -7.24 9.15 -1.63
C ALA A 36 -5.80 9.62 -1.40
N PHE A 37 -5.17 10.26 -2.37
CA PHE A 37 -3.82 10.81 -2.23
C PHE A 37 -3.75 12.01 -1.27
N ASP A 38 -4.85 12.69 -1.04
CA ASP A 38 -4.90 13.82 -0.11
C ASP A 38 -5.05 13.34 1.35
N ILE A 39 -3.95 12.89 1.93
CA ILE A 39 -3.91 12.43 3.33
C ILE A 39 -4.18 13.53 4.36
N GLN A 40 -4.11 14.81 3.93
CA GLN A 40 -4.43 15.94 4.82
C GLN A 40 -5.91 15.99 5.20
N ARG A 41 -6.77 15.32 4.45
CA ARG A 41 -8.20 15.19 4.75
C ARG A 41 -8.48 14.30 5.98
N GLU A 42 -7.53 13.48 6.37
CA GLU A 42 -7.68 12.68 7.60
C GLU A 42 -7.48 13.55 8.84
N PRO A 43 -8.20 13.25 9.92
CA PRO A 43 -8.03 13.95 11.19
C PRO A 43 -6.57 13.93 11.65
N ALA A 44 -6.13 15.02 12.26
CA ALA A 44 -4.77 15.13 12.77
C ALA A 44 -4.44 14.00 13.76
N SER A 45 -5.39 13.63 14.62
CA SER A 45 -5.24 12.54 15.59
C SER A 45 -5.00 11.19 14.93
N LEU A 46 -5.68 10.89 13.82
CA LEU A 46 -5.45 9.66 13.06
C LEU A 46 -4.06 9.66 12.40
N ARG A 47 -3.67 10.78 11.78
CA ARG A 47 -2.36 10.92 11.18
C ARG A 47 -1.22 10.78 12.22
N GLU A 48 -1.47 11.22 13.45
CA GLU A 48 -0.54 11.03 14.57
C GLU A 48 -0.53 9.58 15.06
N ARG A 49 -1.67 8.89 15.07
CA ARG A 49 -1.75 7.47 15.43
C ARG A 49 -0.88 6.60 14.51
N TYR A 50 -0.91 6.86 13.20
CA TYR A 50 -0.02 6.20 12.23
C TYR A 50 1.45 6.61 12.38
N GLY A 51 1.71 7.78 12.95
CA GLY A 51 2.99 8.44 13.01
C GLY A 51 3.22 9.45 11.88
N ARG A 52 3.82 10.60 12.23
CA ARG A 52 4.18 11.65 11.25
C ARG A 52 5.44 11.33 10.46
N THR A 53 5.91 10.10 10.54
CA THR A 53 7.03 9.60 9.76
C THR A 53 6.59 9.26 8.35
N GLU A 54 7.55 9.14 7.45
CA GLU A 54 7.29 8.69 6.08
C GLU A 54 6.59 7.32 6.05
N TRP A 55 6.96 6.41 6.93
CA TRP A 55 6.36 5.08 7.03
C TRP A 55 4.88 5.12 7.44
N GLY A 56 4.57 5.89 8.49
CA GLY A 56 3.19 6.07 8.94
C GLY A 56 2.30 6.69 7.88
N GLN A 57 2.79 7.71 7.17
CA GLN A 57 2.01 8.38 6.13
C GLN A 57 1.86 7.52 4.87
N ARG A 58 2.84 6.67 4.54
CA ARG A 58 2.71 5.67 3.45
C ARG A 58 1.63 4.63 3.76
N LEU A 59 1.60 4.09 4.98
CA LEU A 59 0.58 3.12 5.38
C LEU A 59 -0.82 3.74 5.44
N LEU A 60 -0.93 4.97 5.89
CA LEU A 60 -2.19 5.72 5.85
C LEU A 60 -2.68 5.90 4.40
N LEU A 61 -1.79 6.27 3.49
CA LEU A 61 -2.11 6.37 2.07
C LEU A 61 -2.56 5.01 1.50
N ALA A 62 -1.86 3.93 1.85
CA ALA A 62 -2.22 2.58 1.40
C ALA A 62 -3.66 2.21 1.80
N ARG A 63 -4.07 2.44 3.05
CA ARG A 63 -5.44 2.22 3.51
C ARG A 63 -6.44 3.05 2.68
N ARG A 64 -6.14 4.32 2.42
CA ARG A 64 -7.01 5.20 1.62
C ARG A 64 -7.17 4.72 0.18
N LEU A 65 -6.09 4.23 -0.43
CA LEU A 65 -6.12 3.66 -1.79
C LEU A 65 -6.98 2.39 -1.85
N VAL A 66 -6.88 1.52 -0.84
CA VAL A 66 -7.75 0.33 -0.74
C VAL A 66 -9.22 0.74 -0.62
N GLU A 67 -9.56 1.72 0.21
CA GLU A 67 -10.92 2.26 0.30
C GLU A 67 -11.39 2.93 -1.01
N ALA A 68 -10.47 3.48 -1.79
CA ALA A 68 -10.78 4.05 -3.10
C ALA A 68 -11.02 2.98 -4.18
N GLY A 69 -10.72 1.70 -3.90
CA GLY A 69 -10.98 0.57 -4.78
C GLY A 69 -9.75 -0.13 -5.33
N CYS A 70 -8.53 0.21 -4.86
CA CYS A 70 -7.35 -0.54 -5.23
C CYS A 70 -7.39 -1.94 -4.61
N SER A 71 -7.28 -2.97 -5.44
CA SER A 71 -7.30 -4.37 -5.00
C SER A 71 -5.99 -4.81 -4.34
N PHE A 72 -4.91 -4.15 -4.66
CA PHE A 72 -3.57 -4.45 -4.16
C PHE A 72 -2.75 -3.17 -4.03
N VAL A 73 -2.14 -2.98 -2.88
CA VAL A 73 -1.23 -1.87 -2.61
C VAL A 73 0.04 -2.43 -1.98
N ASN A 74 1.18 -2.21 -2.61
CA ASN A 74 2.48 -2.52 -2.05
C ASN A 74 3.10 -1.28 -1.42
N VAL A 75 3.61 -1.42 -0.21
CA VAL A 75 4.30 -0.34 0.52
C VAL A 75 5.71 -0.80 0.88
N GLU A 76 6.68 -0.10 0.36
CA GLU A 76 8.06 -0.33 0.71
C GLU A 76 8.47 0.56 1.88
N LEU A 77 9.06 -0.06 2.89
CA LEU A 77 9.63 0.59 4.05
C LEU A 77 11.15 0.39 4.00
N PRO A 78 11.91 1.33 3.42
CA PRO A 78 13.32 1.16 3.14
C PRO A 78 14.20 1.27 4.40
N GLY A 79 15.46 0.87 4.26
CA GLY A 79 16.47 1.15 5.26
C GLY A 79 16.73 0.00 6.25
N TRP A 80 16.31 -1.22 5.94
CA TRP A 80 16.57 -2.39 6.77
C TRP A 80 17.98 -2.97 6.64
N ASP A 81 18.72 -2.54 5.62
CA ASP A 81 20.06 -3.02 5.33
C ASP A 81 21.10 -2.15 6.04
N ASP A 82 21.47 -2.54 7.24
CA ASP A 82 22.50 -1.87 8.03
C ASP A 82 23.83 -2.60 7.93
N HIS A 83 24.75 -2.02 7.17
CA HIS A 83 26.13 -2.47 7.01
C HIS A 83 27.06 -1.43 7.61
N GLY A 84 27.21 -1.37 8.89
CA GLY A 84 28.03 -0.33 9.50
C GLY A 84 28.73 -0.79 10.79
N ASP A 85 29.41 0.13 11.41
CA ASP A 85 29.99 -0.07 12.72
C ASP A 85 28.92 -0.54 13.72
N SER A 86 29.24 -1.59 14.45
CA SER A 86 28.32 -2.35 15.31
C SER A 86 27.52 -1.51 16.32
N GLY A 87 28.00 -0.33 16.71
CA GLY A 87 27.28 0.57 17.61
C GLY A 87 26.08 1.29 16.97
N MET A 88 26.19 1.65 15.70
CA MET A 88 25.14 2.38 14.98
C MET A 88 24.00 1.47 14.50
N ILE A 89 24.27 0.17 14.28
CA ILE A 89 23.26 -0.80 13.81
C ILE A 89 22.12 -0.91 14.83
N PHE A 90 22.46 -1.05 16.11
CA PHE A 90 21.47 -1.19 17.17
C PHE A 90 20.58 0.06 17.30
N ASP A 91 21.16 1.24 17.32
CA ASP A 91 20.41 2.49 17.44
C ASP A 91 19.50 2.74 16.23
N ASN A 92 19.99 2.44 15.03
CA ASN A 92 19.21 2.53 13.81
C ASN A 92 18.05 1.56 13.81
N MET A 93 18.28 0.31 14.19
CA MET A 93 17.25 -0.72 14.29
C MET A 93 16.19 -0.34 15.32
N CYS A 94 16.57 0.10 16.52
CA CYS A 94 15.61 0.53 17.54
C CYS A 94 14.71 1.66 17.04
N ARG A 95 15.28 2.64 16.36
CA ARG A 95 14.51 3.76 15.80
C ARG A 95 13.52 3.30 14.72
N ARG A 96 13.95 2.42 13.83
CA ARG A 96 13.10 1.87 12.78
C ARG A 96 11.98 1.00 13.34
N LEU A 97 12.28 0.15 14.30
CA LEU A 97 11.28 -0.70 14.95
C LEU A 97 10.19 0.13 15.63
N MET A 98 10.53 1.26 16.26
CA MET A 98 9.53 2.16 16.84
C MET A 98 8.62 2.78 15.78
N MET A 99 9.18 3.23 14.66
CA MET A 99 8.38 3.78 13.55
C MET A 99 7.49 2.70 12.92
N TYR A 100 8.05 1.50 12.74
CA TYR A 100 7.34 0.34 12.21
C TYR A 100 6.17 -0.06 13.10
N ASP A 101 6.42 -0.24 14.38
CA ASP A 101 5.40 -0.62 15.37
C ASP A 101 4.24 0.38 15.40
N GLN A 102 4.54 1.67 15.45
CA GLN A 102 3.53 2.72 15.42
C GLN A 102 2.73 2.69 14.12
N ALA A 103 3.38 2.59 12.98
CA ALA A 103 2.73 2.65 11.68
C ALA A 103 1.85 1.42 11.40
N VAL A 104 2.36 0.22 11.69
CA VAL A 104 1.63 -1.04 11.47
C VAL A 104 0.48 -1.19 12.46
N SER A 105 0.70 -0.91 13.75
CA SER A 105 -0.39 -0.95 14.72
C SER A 105 -1.47 0.09 14.42
N GLY A 106 -1.07 1.28 13.94
CA GLY A 106 -2.00 2.30 13.47
C GLY A 106 -2.88 1.84 12.31
N LEU A 107 -2.26 1.14 11.34
CA LEU A 107 -2.98 0.56 10.21
C LEU A 107 -3.99 -0.51 10.67
N ILE A 108 -3.56 -1.42 11.55
CA ILE A 108 -4.43 -2.49 12.06
C ILE A 108 -5.63 -1.91 12.81
N ASP A 109 -5.39 -0.96 13.72
CA ASP A 109 -6.46 -0.31 14.46
C ASP A 109 -7.46 0.41 13.54
N ASP A 110 -6.97 1.12 12.53
CA ASP A 110 -7.81 1.87 11.59
C ASP A 110 -8.64 0.94 10.69
N VAL A 111 -8.04 -0.16 10.21
CA VAL A 111 -8.76 -1.20 9.46
C VAL A 111 -9.90 -1.79 10.30
N HIS A 112 -9.66 -2.10 11.56
CA HIS A 112 -10.69 -2.59 12.48
C HIS A 112 -11.75 -1.53 12.77
N ALA A 113 -11.36 -0.31 13.08
CA ALA A 113 -12.29 0.79 13.38
C ALA A 113 -13.23 1.10 12.20
N ARG A 114 -12.82 0.79 10.98
CA ARG A 114 -13.61 0.97 9.76
C ARG A 114 -14.41 -0.26 9.34
N GLY A 115 -14.28 -1.37 10.04
CA GLY A 115 -14.94 -2.63 9.69
C GLY A 115 -14.40 -3.28 8.41
N LEU A 116 -13.14 -3.00 8.06
CA LEU A 116 -12.51 -3.50 6.84
C LEU A 116 -11.80 -4.85 7.04
N GLU A 117 -11.70 -5.36 8.26
CA GLU A 117 -10.94 -6.56 8.64
C GLU A 117 -11.38 -7.83 7.92
N ARG A 118 -12.60 -7.86 7.39
CA ARG A 118 -13.12 -9.00 6.61
C ARG A 118 -12.80 -8.92 5.12
N ASN A 119 -12.42 -7.74 4.64
CA ASN A 119 -12.21 -7.46 3.23
C ASN A 119 -10.78 -7.10 2.89
N VAL A 120 -9.95 -6.83 3.89
CA VAL A 120 -8.55 -6.40 3.73
C VAL A 120 -7.63 -7.40 4.40
N MET A 121 -6.65 -7.89 3.65
CA MET A 121 -5.56 -8.69 4.17
C MET A 121 -4.28 -7.86 4.20
N ILE A 122 -3.62 -7.83 5.34
CA ILE A 122 -2.32 -7.19 5.52
C ILE A 122 -1.27 -8.29 5.54
N VAL A 123 -0.30 -8.20 4.65
CA VAL A 123 0.84 -9.13 4.57
C VAL A 123 2.11 -8.34 4.85
N VAL A 124 2.92 -8.83 5.75
CA VAL A 124 4.22 -8.26 6.13
C VAL A 124 5.30 -9.29 5.84
N GLY A 125 6.35 -8.90 5.12
CA GLY A 125 7.48 -9.76 4.74
C GLY A 125 8.78 -8.98 4.58
#